data_c86efd12936a78b39d9e398108721dd1
#
_entry.id   c86efd12936a78b39d9e398108721dd1
#
_cell.length_a   1.000
_cell.length_b   1.000
_cell.length_c   1.000
_cell.angle_alpha   90.00
_cell.angle_beta   90.00
_cell.angle_gamma   90.00
#
_symmetry.space_group_name_H-M   'P 1'
#
loop_
_entity.id
_entity.type
_entity.pdbx_description
1 polymer ?
#
loop_
_entity_poly.entity_id
_entity_poly.type
_entity_poly.pdbx_seq_one_letter_code
_entity_poly.pdbx_strand_id
1 'polypeptide(L)'
;MKLKRLLFPLLTLLLVLLLIPRAQAEEVATSAKACIIIDEASGRVLLSHNAETPLPMASTTKVMTALLAIERGNLGDPVTCSRNAFGVPGTSIYLSQGETLSLRDMLYGLMLASGNDAAVAIAEHIGGTAEEFCRMMTARAAELGCQNTVFLTPHGLPCDGHYTTAHDLALIARQAMTQPLFREIVSTRRATIPWEGRPYSRVLSSKNKLLTTYEGATGIKTGYTRKAGRCLVFGAERNGMRIIGVVLNCPDWFDEAARLMDRAFQRYESVTMLNAGESLRTLPVAHSGGASVHAVLAADLRGVVLQGAIPSIEIDLGSEELDAPVIRGTPLGVARLISGGEVIAEVPLVADADVPRDDFPTHWQRIWENWLMVENAPVTNGV
;
A
#
# COMPACT_ATOMS: atom_id res chain seq x y z
N MET A 1 13.99 47.38 20.77
CA MET A 1 14.45 46.32 21.71
C MET A 1 13.47 45.16 21.94
N LYS A 2 12.19 45.27 21.61
CA LYS A 2 11.17 44.19 21.86
C LYS A 2 11.18 43.07 20.81
N LEU A 3 11.64 43.30 19.58
CA LEU A 3 11.64 42.31 18.50
C LEU A 3 12.69 41.20 18.67
N LYS A 4 13.84 41.49 19.29
CA LYS A 4 14.91 40.51 19.55
C LYS A 4 14.58 39.50 20.65
N ARG A 5 13.61 39.80 21.53
CA ARG A 5 13.20 38.88 22.61
C ARG A 5 12.21 37.78 22.20
N LEU A 6 11.53 37.94 21.06
CA LEU A 6 10.62 36.93 20.50
C LEU A 6 11.30 35.96 19.51
N LEU A 7 12.40 36.39 18.89
CA LEU A 7 13.13 35.53 17.92
C LEU A 7 13.92 34.39 18.58
N PHE A 8 14.37 34.59 19.83
CA PHE A 8 15.18 33.58 20.52
C PHE A 8 14.39 32.32 20.91
N PRO A 9 13.16 32.38 21.49
CA PRO A 9 12.39 31.18 21.78
C PRO A 9 11.83 30.50 20.52
N LEU A 10 11.61 31.26 19.44
CA LEU A 10 11.16 30.68 18.17
C LEU A 10 12.28 29.89 17.48
N LEU A 11 13.53 30.39 17.56
CA LEU A 11 14.70 29.74 17.00
C LEU A 11 15.08 28.48 17.80
N THR A 12 14.94 28.51 19.14
CA THR A 12 15.16 27.33 19.98
C THR A 12 14.07 26.28 19.80
N LEU A 13 12.81 26.65 19.60
CA LEU A 13 11.73 25.73 19.28
C LEU A 13 11.93 25.08 17.92
N LEU A 14 12.37 25.82 16.92
CA LEU A 14 12.72 25.30 15.58
C LEU A 14 13.93 24.36 15.63
N LEU A 15 14.93 24.65 16.48
CA LEU A 15 16.12 23.81 16.66
C LEU A 15 15.81 22.50 17.40
N VAL A 16 14.86 22.52 18.35
CA VAL A 16 14.41 21.34 19.09
C VAL A 16 13.58 20.42 18.17
N LEU A 17 12.79 20.97 17.25
CA LEU A 17 12.06 20.19 16.22
C LEU A 17 13.00 19.49 15.22
N LEU A 18 14.23 19.97 15.04
CA LEU A 18 15.27 19.34 14.20
C LEU A 18 16.05 18.23 14.93
N LEU A 19 15.87 18.08 16.24
CA LEU A 19 16.56 17.09 17.09
C LEU A 19 15.69 15.91 17.51
N ILE A 20 14.45 15.79 17.00
CA ILE A 20 13.69 14.54 17.18
C ILE A 20 14.42 13.48 16.37
N PRO A 21 15.02 12.44 17.00
CA PRO A 21 15.64 11.38 16.26
C PRO A 21 14.53 10.68 15.46
N ARG A 22 14.49 10.92 14.16
CA ARG A 22 13.74 10.01 13.27
C ARG A 22 14.32 8.63 13.53
N ALA A 23 13.48 7.65 13.86
CA ALA A 23 13.94 6.29 13.90
C ALA A 23 14.47 5.94 12.51
N GLN A 24 15.79 6.00 12.38
CA GLN A 24 16.45 5.66 11.12
C GLN A 24 16.22 4.18 10.88
N ALA A 25 15.80 3.87 9.64
CA ALA A 25 15.80 2.50 9.16
C ALA A 25 17.16 1.84 9.48
N GLU A 26 17.12 0.60 9.93
CA GLU A 26 18.37 -0.10 10.21
C GLU A 26 19.19 -0.26 8.94
N GLU A 27 20.41 0.27 8.96
CA GLU A 27 21.39 0.01 7.90
C GLU A 27 21.86 -1.43 8.00
N VAL A 28 21.77 -2.18 6.90
CA VAL A 28 22.10 -3.60 6.87
C VAL A 28 23.27 -3.91 5.97
N ALA A 29 24.17 -4.77 6.42
CA ALA A 29 25.19 -5.35 5.55
C ALA A 29 24.52 -6.29 4.55
N THR A 30 24.83 -6.13 3.25
CA THR A 30 24.19 -6.87 2.15
C THR A 30 25.12 -7.06 0.98
N SER A 31 24.92 -8.12 0.18
CA SER A 31 25.57 -8.33 -1.11
C SER A 31 24.93 -7.53 -2.26
N ALA A 32 23.74 -6.93 -2.03
CA ALA A 32 23.08 -6.07 -3.00
C ALA A 32 23.75 -4.70 -3.07
N LYS A 33 23.75 -4.07 -4.25
CA LYS A 33 24.15 -2.66 -4.38
C LYS A 33 23.21 -1.71 -3.65
N ALA A 34 21.92 -2.03 -3.66
CA ALA A 34 20.90 -1.33 -2.90
C ALA A 34 19.82 -2.31 -2.46
N CYS A 35 19.30 -2.14 -1.24
CA CYS A 35 18.16 -2.90 -0.77
C CYS A 35 17.29 -2.09 0.19
N ILE A 36 16.06 -2.56 0.36
CA ILE A 36 15.09 -2.02 1.32
C ILE A 36 14.11 -3.11 1.76
N ILE A 37 13.65 -3.02 2.99
CA ILE A 37 12.45 -3.69 3.49
C ILE A 37 11.53 -2.62 4.07
N ILE A 38 10.29 -2.61 3.65
CA ILE A 38 9.24 -1.75 4.20
C ILE A 38 8.11 -2.58 4.82
N ASP A 39 7.42 -2.03 5.79
CA ASP A 39 6.11 -2.50 6.20
C ASP A 39 5.09 -2.22 5.08
N GLU A 40 4.36 -3.23 4.65
CA GLU A 40 3.41 -3.10 3.55
C GLU A 40 2.27 -2.12 3.88
N ALA A 41 1.79 -2.12 5.12
CA ALA A 41 0.65 -1.32 5.53
C ALA A 41 0.98 0.18 5.57
N SER A 42 2.03 0.56 6.30
CA SER A 42 2.40 1.96 6.53
C SER A 42 3.37 2.52 5.47
N GLY A 43 4.17 1.66 4.83
CA GLY A 43 5.29 2.07 4.00
C GLY A 43 6.55 2.44 4.81
N ARG A 44 6.51 2.26 6.14
CA ARG A 44 7.65 2.54 7.01
C ARG A 44 8.84 1.69 6.62
N VAL A 45 10.01 2.30 6.51
CA VAL A 45 11.26 1.61 6.22
C VAL A 45 11.74 0.89 7.48
N LEU A 46 11.93 -0.42 7.37
CA LEU A 46 12.41 -1.27 8.45
C LEU A 46 13.93 -1.52 8.34
N LEU A 47 14.39 -1.91 7.15
CA LEU A 47 15.78 -2.16 6.84
C LEU A 47 16.15 -1.47 5.54
N SER A 48 17.37 -0.93 5.41
CA SER A 48 17.82 -0.32 4.16
C SER A 48 19.33 -0.43 3.98
N HIS A 49 19.77 -0.33 2.73
CA HIS A 49 21.14 -0.10 2.32
C HIS A 49 21.15 0.59 0.97
N ASN A 50 21.74 1.78 0.88
CA ASN A 50 21.82 2.58 -0.35
C ASN A 50 20.47 2.71 -1.08
N ALA A 51 19.36 2.74 -0.33
CA ALA A 51 18.00 2.61 -0.88
C ALA A 51 17.61 3.69 -1.87
N GLU A 52 18.25 4.87 -1.83
CA GLU A 52 18.01 6.01 -2.70
C GLU A 52 18.94 6.06 -3.93
N THR A 53 19.82 5.08 -4.09
CA THR A 53 20.76 5.06 -5.22
C THR A 53 20.05 4.69 -6.52
N PRO A 54 20.07 5.54 -7.57
CA PRO A 54 19.49 5.21 -8.87
C PRO A 54 20.23 4.05 -9.55
N LEU A 55 19.50 3.00 -9.89
CA LEU A 55 20.05 1.78 -10.50
C LEU A 55 19.13 1.27 -11.62
N PRO A 56 19.69 0.57 -12.64
CA PRO A 56 18.88 -0.17 -13.59
C PRO A 56 18.10 -1.29 -12.87
N MET A 57 16.85 -1.49 -13.24
CA MET A 57 15.92 -2.36 -12.53
C MET A 57 15.55 -3.66 -13.28
N ALA A 58 15.97 -3.82 -14.53
CA ALA A 58 15.59 -4.97 -15.37
C ALA A 58 14.05 -5.19 -15.38
N SER A 59 13.60 -6.44 -15.44
CA SER A 59 12.17 -6.78 -15.50
C SER A 59 11.36 -6.51 -14.22
N THR A 60 11.95 -5.96 -13.15
CA THR A 60 11.16 -5.45 -12.04
C THR A 60 10.33 -4.20 -12.45
N THR A 61 10.70 -3.52 -13.55
CA THR A 61 9.88 -2.55 -14.29
C THR A 61 8.42 -2.99 -14.45
N LYS A 62 8.18 -4.28 -14.68
CA LYS A 62 6.87 -4.86 -14.96
C LYS A 62 5.89 -4.76 -13.78
N VAL A 63 6.37 -4.44 -12.58
CA VAL A 63 5.50 -4.12 -11.44
C VAL A 63 4.67 -2.87 -11.76
N MET A 64 5.30 -1.81 -12.26
CA MET A 64 4.60 -0.59 -12.68
C MET A 64 3.73 -0.84 -13.92
N THR A 65 4.22 -1.63 -14.89
CA THR A 65 3.44 -2.00 -16.08
C THR A 65 2.13 -2.70 -15.70
N ALA A 66 2.21 -3.67 -14.78
CA ALA A 66 1.02 -4.39 -14.29
C ALA A 66 0.09 -3.48 -13.47
N LEU A 67 0.65 -2.66 -12.57
CA LEU A 67 -0.11 -1.72 -11.77
C LEU A 67 -0.94 -0.78 -12.68
N LEU A 68 -0.30 -0.13 -13.61
CA LEU A 68 -0.95 0.84 -14.49
C LEU A 68 -1.99 0.17 -15.40
N ALA A 69 -1.70 -1.06 -15.87
CA ALA A 69 -2.66 -1.83 -16.66
C ALA A 69 -3.91 -2.22 -15.87
N ILE A 70 -3.76 -2.55 -14.59
CA ILE A 70 -4.89 -2.86 -13.69
C ILE A 70 -5.69 -1.59 -13.35
N GLU A 71 -5.02 -0.46 -13.16
CA GLU A 71 -5.68 0.81 -12.80
C GLU A 71 -6.42 1.46 -13.98
N ARG A 72 -6.01 1.20 -15.23
CA ARG A 72 -6.48 1.93 -16.42
C ARG A 72 -7.25 1.08 -17.43
N GLY A 73 -7.06 -0.25 -17.41
CA GLY A 73 -7.67 -1.15 -18.39
C GLY A 73 -8.84 -1.95 -17.82
N ASN A 74 -9.65 -2.53 -18.73
CA ASN A 74 -10.62 -3.53 -18.37
C ASN A 74 -10.02 -4.93 -18.55
N LEU A 75 -10.15 -5.80 -17.57
CA LEU A 75 -9.49 -7.12 -17.55
C LEU A 75 -9.95 -8.04 -18.69
N GLY A 76 -11.15 -7.84 -19.20
CA GLY A 76 -11.73 -8.59 -20.31
C GLY A 76 -11.38 -8.06 -21.69
N ASP A 77 -10.74 -6.88 -21.80
CA ASP A 77 -10.42 -6.27 -23.08
C ASP A 77 -9.50 -7.15 -23.90
N PRO A 78 -9.74 -7.28 -25.22
CA PRO A 78 -8.86 -8.00 -26.14
C PRO A 78 -7.59 -7.18 -26.39
N VAL A 79 -6.46 -7.69 -25.96
CA VAL A 79 -5.13 -7.10 -26.18
C VAL A 79 -4.45 -7.85 -27.32
N THR A 80 -4.17 -7.16 -28.41
CA THR A 80 -3.60 -7.74 -29.63
C THR A 80 -2.09 -7.54 -29.69
N CYS A 81 -1.36 -8.60 -30.00
CA CYS A 81 0.08 -8.53 -30.25
C CYS A 81 0.37 -7.82 -31.57
N SER A 82 0.84 -6.58 -31.49
CA SER A 82 1.25 -5.79 -32.65
C SER A 82 2.55 -6.31 -33.28
N ARG A 83 2.94 -5.71 -34.40
CA ARG A 83 4.25 -5.94 -35.00
C ARG A 83 5.41 -5.55 -34.06
N ASN A 84 5.23 -4.50 -33.24
CA ASN A 84 6.26 -4.05 -32.29
C ASN A 84 6.37 -4.97 -31.07
N ALA A 85 5.26 -5.53 -30.62
CA ALA A 85 5.22 -6.50 -29.52
C ALA A 85 5.77 -7.87 -29.94
N PHE A 86 5.56 -8.24 -31.21
CA PHE A 86 6.05 -9.52 -31.75
C PHE A 86 7.58 -9.55 -31.82
N GLY A 87 8.17 -10.61 -31.27
CA GLY A 87 9.61 -10.85 -31.35
C GLY A 87 10.48 -9.92 -30.50
N VAL A 88 9.91 -9.20 -29.53
CA VAL A 88 10.69 -8.40 -28.58
C VAL A 88 11.74 -9.27 -27.88
N PRO A 89 13.04 -8.86 -27.86
CA PRO A 89 14.11 -9.68 -27.30
C PRO A 89 13.92 -10.03 -25.82
N GLY A 90 14.51 -11.14 -25.41
CA GLY A 90 14.56 -11.59 -24.03
C GLY A 90 13.45 -12.59 -23.67
N THR A 91 12.83 -12.42 -22.49
CA THR A 91 11.78 -13.33 -22.05
C THR A 91 10.46 -13.04 -22.75
N SER A 92 9.77 -14.09 -23.18
CA SER A 92 8.57 -14.01 -24.01
C SER A 92 7.55 -15.05 -23.55
N ILE A 93 6.29 -14.79 -23.80
CA ILE A 93 5.21 -15.80 -23.79
C ILE A 93 4.92 -16.35 -25.19
N TYR A 94 5.75 -15.95 -26.16
CA TYR A 94 5.71 -16.38 -27.55
C TYR A 94 4.40 -16.02 -28.24
N LEU A 95 3.97 -14.75 -28.10
CA LEU A 95 2.84 -14.22 -28.85
C LEU A 95 3.14 -14.22 -30.34
N SER A 96 2.19 -14.62 -31.15
CA SER A 96 2.20 -14.45 -32.60
C SER A 96 1.71 -13.05 -32.96
N GLN A 97 2.19 -12.48 -34.07
CA GLN A 97 1.64 -11.20 -34.56
C GLN A 97 0.17 -11.36 -34.88
N GLY A 98 -0.67 -10.46 -34.35
CA GLY A 98 -2.12 -10.51 -34.46
C GLY A 98 -2.82 -11.39 -33.40
N GLU A 99 -2.08 -12.22 -32.64
CA GLU A 99 -2.66 -13.00 -31.55
C GLU A 99 -3.29 -12.08 -30.52
N THR A 100 -4.49 -12.44 -30.05
CA THR A 100 -5.28 -11.67 -29.09
C THR A 100 -5.56 -12.47 -27.85
N LEU A 101 -5.26 -11.88 -26.68
CA LEU A 101 -5.56 -12.43 -25.36
C LEU A 101 -6.32 -11.40 -24.53
N SER A 102 -7.03 -11.82 -23.49
CA SER A 102 -7.58 -10.88 -22.54
C SER A 102 -6.47 -10.13 -21.80
N LEU A 103 -6.73 -8.88 -21.37
CA LEU A 103 -5.77 -8.12 -20.54
C LEU A 103 -5.38 -8.91 -19.28
N ARG A 104 -6.32 -9.67 -18.70
CA ARG A 104 -6.03 -10.57 -17.57
C ARG A 104 -4.99 -11.63 -17.94
N ASP A 105 -5.15 -12.32 -19.07
CA ASP A 105 -4.20 -13.35 -19.51
C ASP A 105 -2.82 -12.75 -19.86
N MET A 106 -2.82 -11.56 -20.47
CA MET A 106 -1.58 -10.81 -20.72
C MET A 106 -0.83 -10.47 -19.42
N LEU A 107 -1.57 -10.08 -18.34
CA LEU A 107 -0.99 -9.82 -17.04
C LEU A 107 -0.37 -11.06 -16.39
N TYR A 108 -0.98 -12.24 -16.54
CA TYR A 108 -0.37 -13.51 -16.13
C TYR A 108 0.92 -13.78 -16.92
N GLY A 109 0.91 -13.58 -18.24
CA GLY A 109 2.10 -13.70 -19.08
C GLY A 109 3.21 -12.73 -18.69
N LEU A 110 2.84 -11.48 -18.41
CA LEU A 110 3.74 -10.41 -17.95
C LEU A 110 4.45 -10.77 -16.65
N MET A 111 3.70 -11.22 -15.65
CA MET A 111 4.25 -11.37 -14.30
C MET A 111 4.90 -12.72 -14.05
N LEU A 112 4.28 -13.85 -14.45
CA LEU A 112 4.82 -15.19 -14.23
C LEU A 112 6.01 -15.49 -15.13
N ALA A 113 5.80 -15.42 -16.46
CA ALA A 113 6.83 -15.73 -17.45
C ALA A 113 7.77 -14.54 -17.73
N SER A 114 7.40 -13.34 -17.25
CA SER A 114 8.13 -12.10 -17.52
C SER A 114 8.14 -11.71 -19.00
N GLY A 115 7.04 -11.96 -19.76
CA GLY A 115 6.94 -11.70 -21.20
C GLY A 115 7.20 -10.25 -21.55
N ASN A 116 8.20 -10.00 -22.42
CA ASN A 116 8.47 -8.66 -22.94
C ASN A 116 7.47 -8.31 -24.06
N ASP A 117 7.07 -9.30 -24.84
CA ASP A 117 5.98 -9.23 -25.82
C ASP A 117 4.65 -8.81 -25.16
N ALA A 118 4.28 -9.47 -24.07
CA ALA A 118 3.10 -9.08 -23.29
C ALA A 118 3.23 -7.64 -22.72
N ALA A 119 4.43 -7.23 -22.27
CA ALA A 119 4.64 -5.88 -21.76
C ALA A 119 4.41 -4.80 -22.83
N VAL A 120 4.89 -5.03 -24.07
CA VAL A 120 4.67 -4.08 -25.17
C VAL A 120 3.23 -4.09 -25.62
N ALA A 121 2.60 -5.26 -25.77
CA ALA A 121 1.18 -5.35 -26.14
C ALA A 121 0.27 -4.64 -25.14
N ILE A 122 0.50 -4.81 -23.84
CA ILE A 122 -0.22 -4.10 -22.77
C ILE A 122 0.03 -2.57 -22.88
N ALA A 123 1.29 -2.16 -23.07
CA ALA A 123 1.65 -0.76 -23.16
C ALA A 123 0.94 -0.05 -24.33
N GLU A 124 0.91 -0.68 -25.50
CA GLU A 124 0.23 -0.14 -26.67
C GLU A 124 -1.30 -0.12 -26.50
N HIS A 125 -1.87 -1.15 -25.85
CA HIS A 125 -3.29 -1.21 -25.57
C HIS A 125 -3.75 -0.08 -24.63
N ILE A 126 -3.02 0.19 -23.57
CA ILE A 126 -3.39 1.19 -22.55
C ILE A 126 -2.96 2.60 -22.96
N GLY A 127 -1.76 2.77 -23.51
CA GLY A 127 -1.18 4.08 -23.82
C GLY A 127 -1.30 4.49 -25.28
N GLY A 128 -1.81 3.62 -26.16
CA GLY A 128 -1.80 3.85 -27.60
C GLY A 128 -0.42 3.60 -28.22
N THR A 129 0.66 3.99 -27.55
CA THR A 129 2.07 3.66 -27.90
C THR A 129 2.85 3.27 -26.67
N ALA A 130 3.95 2.51 -26.85
CA ALA A 130 4.83 2.14 -25.74
C ALA A 130 5.49 3.38 -25.08
N GLU A 131 5.80 4.40 -25.86
CA GLU A 131 6.39 5.66 -25.39
C GLU A 131 5.42 6.44 -24.52
N GLU A 132 4.14 6.56 -24.93
CA GLU A 132 3.11 7.22 -24.13
C GLU A 132 2.89 6.48 -22.83
N PHE A 133 2.78 5.15 -22.88
CA PHE A 133 2.64 4.34 -21.69
C PHE A 133 3.82 4.51 -20.72
N CYS A 134 5.07 4.62 -21.21
CA CYS A 134 6.23 4.89 -20.35
C CYS A 134 6.17 6.29 -19.71
N ARG A 135 5.61 7.29 -20.41
CA ARG A 135 5.33 8.61 -19.79
C ARG A 135 4.29 8.49 -18.68
N MET A 136 3.22 7.73 -18.92
CA MET A 136 2.21 7.45 -17.89
C MET A 136 2.82 6.71 -16.68
N MET A 137 3.70 5.71 -16.90
CA MET A 137 4.41 4.99 -15.83
C MET A 137 5.25 5.96 -14.98
N THR A 138 5.98 6.87 -15.60
CA THR A 138 6.83 7.86 -14.89
C THR A 138 5.98 8.86 -14.12
N ALA A 139 4.89 9.36 -14.71
CA ALA A 139 3.94 10.24 -14.03
C ALA A 139 3.31 9.53 -12.82
N ARG A 140 2.88 8.27 -12.99
CA ARG A 140 2.29 7.49 -11.89
C ARG A 140 3.29 7.24 -10.76
N ALA A 141 4.55 6.99 -11.07
CA ALA A 141 5.61 6.88 -10.06
C ALA A 141 5.74 8.18 -9.25
N ALA A 142 5.74 9.34 -9.90
CA ALA A 142 5.78 10.63 -9.22
C ALA A 142 4.56 10.85 -8.29
N GLU A 143 3.34 10.47 -8.73
CA GLU A 143 2.12 10.51 -7.90
C GLU A 143 2.24 9.60 -6.65
N LEU A 144 2.99 8.51 -6.74
CA LEU A 144 3.25 7.61 -5.61
C LEU A 144 4.36 8.10 -4.68
N GLY A 145 4.95 9.28 -4.95
CA GLY A 145 6.02 9.87 -4.16
C GLY A 145 7.44 9.44 -4.57
N CYS A 146 7.58 8.71 -5.69
CA CYS A 146 8.90 8.33 -6.22
C CYS A 146 9.65 9.57 -6.72
N GLN A 147 10.90 9.73 -6.30
CA GLN A 147 11.70 10.92 -6.63
C GLN A 147 12.78 10.65 -7.68
N ASN A 148 13.21 9.41 -7.82
CA ASN A 148 14.35 9.02 -8.65
C ASN A 148 13.99 7.81 -9.54
N THR A 149 12.87 7.89 -10.26
CA THR A 149 12.40 6.81 -11.15
C THR A 149 11.98 7.36 -12.49
N VAL A 150 12.53 6.79 -13.55
CA VAL A 150 12.18 7.08 -14.96
C VAL A 150 11.97 5.79 -15.71
N PHE A 151 10.80 5.67 -16.35
CA PHE A 151 10.48 4.54 -17.23
C PHE A 151 10.59 4.96 -18.70
N LEU A 152 11.41 4.23 -19.46
CA LEU A 152 11.59 4.42 -20.90
C LEU A 152 11.20 3.16 -21.70
N THR A 153 11.02 2.03 -21.00
CA THR A 153 10.54 0.78 -21.60
C THR A 153 9.54 0.11 -20.67
N PRO A 154 8.48 -0.55 -21.18
CA PRO A 154 7.48 -1.22 -20.33
C PRO A 154 7.97 -2.58 -19.80
N HIS A 155 9.10 -3.08 -20.25
CA HIS A 155 9.64 -4.41 -19.95
C HIS A 155 10.95 -4.43 -19.16
N GLY A 156 11.69 -3.30 -19.11
CA GLY A 156 12.94 -3.19 -18.38
C GLY A 156 14.19 -3.66 -19.10
N LEU A 157 14.18 -3.78 -20.43
CA LEU A 157 15.41 -3.93 -21.20
C LEU A 157 16.26 -2.66 -21.08
N PRO A 158 17.60 -2.78 -21.13
CA PRO A 158 18.51 -1.66 -20.97
C PRO A 158 18.21 -0.51 -21.94
N CYS A 159 18.00 0.67 -21.39
CA CYS A 159 17.89 1.93 -22.08
C CYS A 159 18.56 3.00 -21.21
N ASP A 160 19.32 3.91 -21.82
CA ASP A 160 19.96 4.97 -21.06
C ASP A 160 18.90 5.94 -20.52
N GLY A 161 18.97 6.25 -19.22
CA GLY A 161 17.95 7.01 -18.54
C GLY A 161 16.79 6.19 -17.96
N HIS A 162 16.79 4.84 -18.12
CA HIS A 162 15.80 3.94 -17.48
C HIS A 162 16.34 3.43 -16.16
N TYR A 163 15.87 3.99 -15.04
CA TYR A 163 16.35 3.69 -13.69
C TYR A 163 15.25 3.86 -12.63
N THR A 164 15.53 3.32 -11.46
CA THR A 164 14.75 3.49 -10.22
C THR A 164 15.67 3.42 -9.02
N THR A 165 15.13 3.65 -7.82
CA THR A 165 15.79 3.32 -6.55
C THR A 165 15.11 2.13 -5.89
N ALA A 166 15.75 1.50 -4.90
CA ALA A 166 15.12 0.43 -4.14
C ALA A 166 13.88 0.96 -3.38
N HIS A 167 13.96 2.19 -2.86
CA HIS A 167 12.86 2.86 -2.17
C HIS A 167 11.68 3.12 -3.10
N ASP A 168 11.90 3.79 -4.23
CA ASP A 168 10.82 4.08 -5.19
C ASP A 168 10.13 2.81 -5.68
N LEU A 169 10.91 1.77 -5.97
CA LEU A 169 10.35 0.50 -6.44
C LEU A 169 9.55 -0.22 -5.34
N ALA A 170 9.92 -0.05 -4.06
CA ALA A 170 9.14 -0.56 -2.94
C ALA A 170 7.81 0.20 -2.78
N LEU A 171 7.76 1.52 -2.99
CA LEU A 171 6.52 2.31 -3.01
C LEU A 171 5.58 1.85 -4.14
N ILE A 172 6.13 1.66 -5.35
CA ILE A 172 5.38 1.14 -6.49
C ILE A 172 4.82 -0.25 -6.19
N ALA A 173 5.64 -1.14 -5.63
CA ALA A 173 5.21 -2.49 -5.26
C ALA A 173 4.14 -2.47 -4.17
N ARG A 174 4.27 -1.59 -3.18
CA ARG A 174 3.27 -1.39 -2.12
C ARG A 174 1.92 -1.01 -2.71
N GLN A 175 1.88 -0.04 -3.62
CA GLN A 175 0.64 0.33 -4.32
C GLN A 175 0.09 -0.83 -5.15
N ALA A 176 0.95 -1.55 -5.88
CA ALA A 176 0.51 -2.71 -6.67
C ALA A 176 -0.09 -3.81 -5.79
N MET A 177 0.47 -4.05 -4.60
CA MET A 177 -0.04 -5.02 -3.65
C MET A 177 -1.38 -4.62 -3.00
N THR A 178 -1.87 -3.38 -3.13
CA THR A 178 -3.25 -3.03 -2.75
C THR A 178 -4.29 -3.58 -3.73
N GLN A 179 -3.88 -3.91 -4.97
CA GLN A 179 -4.76 -4.43 -6.00
C GLN A 179 -4.98 -5.95 -5.82
N PRO A 180 -6.20 -6.43 -5.58
CA PRO A 180 -6.46 -7.85 -5.33
C PRO A 180 -5.98 -8.77 -6.47
N LEU A 181 -6.19 -8.36 -7.72
CA LEU A 181 -5.74 -9.12 -8.89
C LEU A 181 -4.20 -9.19 -8.97
N PHE A 182 -3.50 -8.08 -8.69
CA PHE A 182 -2.03 -8.09 -8.69
C PHE A 182 -1.51 -9.08 -7.67
N ARG A 183 -2.06 -9.06 -6.46
CA ARG A 183 -1.71 -9.97 -5.37
C ARG A 183 -1.97 -11.44 -5.76
N GLU A 184 -3.11 -11.72 -6.38
CA GLU A 184 -3.44 -13.05 -6.93
C GLU A 184 -2.38 -13.52 -7.93
N ILE A 185 -2.08 -12.69 -8.94
CA ILE A 185 -1.15 -13.05 -10.01
C ILE A 185 0.27 -13.31 -9.48
N VAL A 186 0.82 -12.40 -8.64
CA VAL A 186 2.22 -12.49 -8.21
C VAL A 186 2.46 -13.61 -7.19
N SER A 187 1.43 -14.08 -6.49
CA SER A 187 1.49 -15.25 -5.61
C SER A 187 1.25 -16.58 -6.34
N THR A 188 0.80 -16.53 -7.60
CA THR A 188 0.53 -17.70 -8.40
C THR A 188 1.82 -18.37 -8.88
N ARG A 189 2.00 -19.66 -8.56
CA ARG A 189 3.16 -20.46 -8.99
C ARG A 189 3.08 -20.91 -10.45
N ARG A 190 1.88 -21.26 -10.90
CA ARG A 190 1.63 -21.76 -12.25
C ARG A 190 0.21 -21.39 -12.68
N ALA A 191 0.07 -20.97 -13.93
CA ALA A 191 -1.21 -20.68 -14.58
C ALA A 191 -1.20 -21.20 -16.02
N THR A 192 -2.40 -21.35 -16.59
CA THR A 192 -2.59 -21.66 -18.00
C THR A 192 -3.45 -20.58 -18.63
N ILE A 193 -3.03 -20.12 -19.82
CA ILE A 193 -3.77 -19.14 -20.61
C ILE A 193 -4.01 -19.71 -22.02
N PRO A 194 -4.98 -19.20 -22.78
CA PRO A 194 -5.18 -19.62 -24.16
C PRO A 194 -3.91 -19.52 -25.00
N TRP A 195 -3.79 -20.39 -26.03
CA TRP A 195 -2.76 -20.28 -27.05
C TRP A 195 -3.42 -20.42 -28.41
N GLU A 196 -3.69 -19.26 -29.01
CA GLU A 196 -4.37 -19.20 -30.31
C GLU A 196 -3.64 -20.03 -31.36
N GLY A 197 -4.42 -20.77 -32.17
CA GLY A 197 -3.89 -21.67 -33.20
C GLY A 197 -3.24 -22.95 -32.69
N ARG A 198 -3.33 -23.25 -31.40
CA ARG A 198 -2.83 -24.49 -30.79
C ARG A 198 -3.96 -25.31 -30.14
N PRO A 199 -3.87 -26.63 -30.18
CA PRO A 199 -4.85 -27.51 -29.51
C PRO A 199 -4.65 -27.61 -27.99
N TYR A 200 -3.70 -26.87 -27.43
CA TYR A 200 -3.37 -26.87 -26.00
C TYR A 200 -3.12 -25.44 -25.49
N SER A 201 -3.32 -25.23 -24.20
CA SER A 201 -3.11 -23.95 -23.55
C SER A 201 -1.63 -23.66 -23.28
N ARG A 202 -1.27 -22.39 -23.21
CA ARG A 202 0.07 -21.90 -22.82
C ARG A 202 0.23 -22.02 -21.32
N VAL A 203 1.24 -22.77 -20.88
CA VAL A 203 1.57 -22.95 -19.47
C VAL A 203 2.58 -21.90 -19.04
N LEU A 204 2.25 -21.14 -18.03
CA LEU A 204 3.08 -20.11 -17.41
C LEU A 204 3.56 -20.59 -16.04
N SER A 205 4.85 -20.42 -15.76
CA SER A 205 5.43 -20.73 -14.44
C SER A 205 6.14 -19.52 -13.88
N SER A 206 5.90 -19.23 -12.62
CA SER A 206 6.59 -18.14 -11.94
C SER A 206 8.09 -18.40 -11.86
N LYS A 207 8.88 -17.34 -12.14
CA LYS A 207 10.34 -17.35 -12.00
C LYS A 207 10.80 -17.05 -10.58
N ASN A 208 9.87 -16.65 -9.68
CA ASN A 208 10.19 -16.35 -8.31
C ASN A 208 10.24 -17.63 -7.46
N LYS A 209 11.46 -18.10 -7.19
CA LYS A 209 11.69 -19.30 -6.39
C LYS A 209 11.20 -19.16 -4.94
N LEU A 210 11.14 -17.94 -4.36
CA LEU A 210 10.69 -17.73 -3.00
C LEU A 210 9.27 -18.27 -2.76
N LEU A 211 8.41 -18.28 -3.78
CA LEU A 211 7.06 -18.85 -3.66
C LEU A 211 7.06 -20.36 -3.29
N THR A 212 8.19 -21.04 -3.45
CA THR A 212 8.34 -22.47 -3.10
C THR A 212 9.37 -22.73 -2.02
N THR A 213 10.32 -21.81 -1.80
CA THR A 213 11.46 -22.01 -0.90
C THR A 213 11.38 -21.19 0.39
N TYR A 214 10.49 -20.19 0.47
CA TYR A 214 10.34 -19.35 1.65
C TYR A 214 8.88 -19.36 2.14
N GLU A 215 8.68 -19.76 3.39
CA GLU A 215 7.37 -19.81 4.02
C GLU A 215 6.79 -18.39 4.20
N GLY A 216 5.54 -18.22 3.79
CA GLY A 216 4.86 -16.92 3.83
C GLY A 216 5.18 -16.00 2.66
N ALA A 217 5.98 -16.42 1.66
CA ALA A 217 6.28 -15.59 0.48
C ALA A 217 5.00 -15.25 -0.31
N THR A 218 4.80 -13.96 -0.62
CA THR A 218 3.63 -13.43 -1.34
C THR A 218 3.92 -13.00 -2.79
N GLY A 219 5.16 -13.08 -3.25
CA GLY A 219 5.57 -12.70 -4.61
C GLY A 219 6.95 -12.06 -4.59
N ILE A 220 7.31 -11.15 -5.50
CA ILE A 220 6.51 -10.35 -6.46
C ILE A 220 7.10 -10.48 -7.87
N LYS A 221 8.36 -9.97 -8.12
CA LYS A 221 8.92 -9.95 -9.47
C LYS A 221 10.43 -10.07 -9.50
N THR A 222 10.94 -10.97 -10.37
CA THR A 222 12.36 -11.13 -10.69
C THR A 222 12.77 -10.28 -11.89
N GLY A 223 14.02 -9.82 -11.92
CA GLY A 223 14.59 -9.11 -13.06
C GLY A 223 16.09 -9.42 -13.23
N TYR A 224 16.54 -9.58 -14.48
CA TYR A 224 17.95 -9.73 -14.78
C TYR A 224 18.28 -9.16 -16.16
N THR A 225 19.31 -8.35 -16.22
CA THR A 225 20.06 -8.00 -17.44
C THR A 225 21.54 -7.88 -17.09
N ARG A 226 22.43 -7.94 -18.08
CA ARG A 226 23.86 -7.74 -17.82
C ARG A 226 24.17 -6.39 -17.18
N LYS A 227 23.43 -5.32 -17.56
CA LYS A 227 23.60 -3.94 -17.03
C LYS A 227 23.07 -3.81 -15.59
N ALA A 228 21.91 -4.41 -15.30
CA ALA A 228 21.27 -4.29 -13.99
C ALA A 228 21.78 -5.29 -12.94
N GLY A 229 22.37 -6.40 -13.38
CA GLY A 229 22.56 -7.55 -12.49
C GLY A 229 21.23 -8.21 -12.14
N ARG A 230 21.20 -8.99 -11.08
CA ARG A 230 19.99 -9.63 -10.56
C ARG A 230 19.23 -8.66 -9.64
N CYS A 231 17.93 -8.46 -9.91
CA CYS A 231 17.03 -7.59 -9.19
C CYS A 231 15.79 -8.39 -8.76
N LEU A 232 15.30 -8.16 -7.56
CA LEU A 232 14.13 -8.85 -7.03
C LEU A 232 13.29 -7.89 -6.21
N VAL A 233 12.01 -7.84 -6.53
CA VAL A 233 10.96 -7.32 -5.65
C VAL A 233 10.28 -8.53 -5.03
N PHE A 234 10.16 -8.54 -3.72
CA PHE A 234 9.63 -9.67 -2.97
C PHE A 234 8.72 -9.21 -1.83
N GLY A 235 7.89 -10.11 -1.35
CA GLY A 235 7.05 -9.87 -0.20
C GLY A 235 6.86 -11.14 0.59
N ALA A 236 6.57 -11.00 1.87
CA ALA A 236 6.21 -12.10 2.76
C ALA A 236 5.25 -11.64 3.86
N GLU A 237 4.49 -12.60 4.37
CA GLU A 237 3.61 -12.43 5.53
C GLU A 237 3.94 -13.47 6.60
N ARG A 238 4.07 -13.02 7.85
CA ARG A 238 4.29 -13.89 9.02
C ARG A 238 3.66 -13.23 10.26
N ASN A 239 2.83 -13.97 10.98
CA ASN A 239 2.18 -13.51 12.22
C ASN A 239 1.46 -12.16 12.07
N GLY A 240 0.75 -11.95 10.95
CA GLY A 240 0.03 -10.71 10.66
C GLY A 240 0.90 -9.52 10.22
N MET A 241 2.23 -9.65 10.23
CA MET A 241 3.16 -8.68 9.67
C MET A 241 3.38 -8.97 8.19
N ARG A 242 3.15 -7.97 7.32
CA ARG A 242 3.43 -8.04 5.89
C ARG A 242 4.54 -7.07 5.53
N ILE A 243 5.51 -7.58 4.79
CA ILE A 243 6.65 -6.80 4.34
C ILE A 243 6.80 -6.86 2.83
N ILE A 244 7.32 -5.77 2.27
CA ILE A 244 7.79 -5.71 0.89
C ILE A 244 9.27 -5.38 0.91
N GLY A 245 10.03 -6.10 0.10
CA GLY A 245 11.45 -5.88 -0.05
C GLY A 245 11.89 -5.73 -1.50
N VAL A 246 12.99 -5.02 -1.68
CA VAL A 246 13.65 -4.85 -2.97
C VAL A 246 15.15 -5.08 -2.79
N VAL A 247 15.74 -5.87 -3.67
CA VAL A 247 17.19 -5.92 -3.86
C VAL A 247 17.53 -5.59 -5.32
N LEU A 248 18.48 -4.68 -5.51
CA LEU A 248 18.97 -4.27 -6.83
C LEU A 248 20.45 -4.65 -6.97
N ASN A 249 20.80 -5.30 -8.10
CA ASN A 249 22.14 -5.79 -8.41
C ASN A 249 22.72 -6.63 -7.26
N CYS A 250 22.04 -7.74 -6.95
CA CYS A 250 22.37 -8.67 -5.88
C CYS A 250 22.74 -10.04 -6.47
N PRO A 251 24.00 -10.50 -6.36
CA PRO A 251 24.41 -11.80 -6.91
C PRO A 251 23.59 -12.97 -6.40
N ASP A 252 23.32 -13.02 -5.09
CA ASP A 252 22.61 -14.10 -4.41
C ASP A 252 21.19 -13.71 -4.03
N TRP A 253 20.47 -13.07 -4.95
CA TRP A 253 19.20 -12.37 -4.75
C TRP A 253 18.11 -13.10 -3.96
N PHE A 254 17.97 -14.43 -4.10
CA PHE A 254 16.98 -15.20 -3.36
C PHE A 254 17.40 -15.48 -1.92
N ASP A 255 18.66 -15.86 -1.73
CA ASP A 255 19.20 -16.14 -0.40
C ASP A 255 19.30 -14.85 0.40
N GLU A 256 19.71 -13.76 -0.24
CA GLU A 256 19.77 -12.45 0.36
C GLU A 256 18.37 -11.92 0.73
N ALA A 257 17.38 -12.09 -0.15
CA ALA A 257 16.00 -11.73 0.16
C ALA A 257 15.45 -12.52 1.35
N ALA A 258 15.71 -13.83 1.42
CA ALA A 258 15.33 -14.67 2.55
C ALA A 258 15.98 -14.18 3.85
N ARG A 259 17.28 -13.91 3.82
CA ARG A 259 18.04 -13.40 4.98
C ARG A 259 17.50 -12.04 5.46
N LEU A 260 17.18 -11.13 4.53
CA LEU A 260 16.61 -9.81 4.88
C LEU A 260 15.21 -9.94 5.47
N MET A 261 14.36 -10.83 4.93
CA MET A 261 13.03 -11.10 5.48
C MET A 261 13.11 -11.70 6.88
N ASP A 262 13.97 -12.70 7.09
CA ASP A 262 14.17 -13.30 8.42
C ASP A 262 14.66 -12.26 9.43
N ARG A 263 15.59 -11.37 9.04
CA ARG A 263 16.03 -10.28 9.91
C ARG A 263 14.91 -9.32 10.25
N ALA A 264 14.06 -8.96 9.28
CA ALA A 264 12.91 -8.10 9.54
C ALA A 264 11.93 -8.75 10.52
N PHE A 265 11.57 -10.03 10.32
CA PHE A 265 10.66 -10.76 11.21
C PHE A 265 11.25 -11.10 12.57
N GLN A 266 12.58 -11.18 12.71
CA GLN A 266 13.24 -11.33 14.01
C GLN A 266 13.30 -10.03 14.81
N ARG A 267 13.34 -8.90 14.12
CA ARG A 267 13.53 -7.59 14.75
C ARG A 267 12.25 -6.85 14.99
N TYR A 268 11.23 -7.10 14.19
CA TYR A 268 9.96 -6.40 14.22
C TYR A 268 8.79 -7.36 14.39
N GLU A 269 7.72 -6.87 14.98
CA GLU A 269 6.46 -7.59 15.14
C GLU A 269 5.27 -6.69 14.86
N SER A 270 4.15 -7.30 14.43
CA SER A 270 2.88 -6.60 14.26
C SER A 270 2.10 -6.63 15.57
N VAL A 271 1.71 -5.47 16.07
CA VAL A 271 0.86 -5.33 17.25
C VAL A 271 -0.47 -4.69 16.87
N THR A 272 -1.58 -5.20 17.42
CA THR A 272 -2.90 -4.56 17.38
C THR A 272 -3.20 -4.07 18.77
N MET A 273 -3.31 -2.74 18.93
CA MET A 273 -3.55 -2.13 20.24
C MET A 273 -5.05 -1.94 20.52
N LEU A 274 -5.82 -1.65 19.48
CA LEU A 274 -7.28 -1.43 19.56
C LEU A 274 -7.93 -1.96 18.29
N ASN A 275 -9.19 -2.40 18.41
CA ASN A 275 -9.92 -2.97 17.28
C ASN A 275 -10.88 -1.95 16.67
N ALA A 276 -11.26 -2.15 15.41
CA ALA A 276 -12.29 -1.37 14.73
C ALA A 276 -13.59 -1.38 15.53
N GLY A 277 -14.25 -0.22 15.63
CA GLY A 277 -15.49 -0.04 16.38
C GLY A 277 -15.31 0.12 17.89
N GLU A 278 -14.09 0.01 18.42
CA GLU A 278 -13.82 0.24 19.84
C GLU A 278 -14.04 1.72 20.20
N SER A 279 -14.84 1.97 21.26
CA SER A 279 -15.17 3.31 21.71
C SER A 279 -14.09 3.86 22.63
N LEU A 280 -13.53 5.02 22.28
CA LEU A 280 -12.46 5.65 23.04
C LEU A 280 -12.93 6.86 23.87
N ARG A 281 -13.95 7.57 23.40
CA ARG A 281 -14.51 8.75 24.08
C ARG A 281 -16.00 8.89 23.79
N THR A 282 -16.72 9.44 24.76
CA THR A 282 -18.10 9.88 24.58
C THR A 282 -18.09 11.40 24.50
N LEU A 283 -18.68 11.95 23.45
CA LEU A 283 -18.75 13.38 23.18
C LEU A 283 -20.20 13.86 23.31
N PRO A 284 -20.48 14.93 24.08
CA PRO A 284 -21.77 15.56 24.10
C PRO A 284 -22.09 16.22 22.76
N VAL A 285 -23.36 16.21 22.39
CA VAL A 285 -23.83 16.86 21.16
C VAL A 285 -24.75 18.02 21.53
N ALA A 286 -24.31 19.24 21.29
CA ALA A 286 -25.15 20.44 21.50
C ALA A 286 -26.36 20.43 20.59
N HIS A 287 -27.46 21.07 21.01
CA HIS A 287 -28.73 21.16 20.27
C HIS A 287 -29.33 19.78 19.88
N SER A 288 -29.07 18.74 20.67
CA SER A 288 -29.55 17.36 20.46
C SER A 288 -30.54 16.88 21.52
N GLY A 289 -30.96 17.77 22.47
CA GLY A 289 -31.75 17.36 23.62
C GLY A 289 -30.99 16.51 24.64
N GLY A 290 -29.68 16.69 24.76
CA GLY A 290 -28.82 16.00 25.70
C GLY A 290 -28.26 14.65 25.22
N ALA A 291 -28.33 14.38 23.90
CA ALA A 291 -27.73 13.18 23.35
C ALA A 291 -26.19 13.29 23.30
N SER A 292 -25.55 12.15 23.24
CA SER A 292 -24.11 12.01 23.04
C SER A 292 -23.82 10.99 21.95
N VAL A 293 -22.60 11.02 21.42
CA VAL A 293 -22.09 10.08 20.42
C VAL A 293 -20.76 9.51 20.90
N HIS A 294 -20.47 8.26 20.53
CA HIS A 294 -19.17 7.67 20.82
C HIS A 294 -18.22 7.87 19.64
N ALA A 295 -17.00 8.32 19.94
CA ALA A 295 -15.90 8.33 19.01
C ALA A 295 -15.31 6.91 18.95
N VAL A 296 -15.57 6.20 17.85
CA VAL A 296 -15.12 4.83 17.64
C VAL A 296 -14.06 4.77 16.55
N LEU A 297 -13.17 3.77 16.62
CA LEU A 297 -12.15 3.53 15.62
C LEU A 297 -12.77 3.08 14.29
N ALA A 298 -12.39 3.74 13.19
CA ALA A 298 -12.83 3.38 11.83
C ALA A 298 -12.18 2.07 11.32
N ALA A 299 -11.03 1.69 11.88
CA ALA A 299 -10.28 0.46 11.55
C ALA A 299 -9.44 0.03 12.76
N ASP A 300 -8.81 -1.16 12.69
CA ASP A 300 -7.88 -1.60 13.72
C ASP A 300 -6.68 -0.65 13.84
N LEU A 301 -6.35 -0.20 15.05
CA LEU A 301 -5.12 0.54 15.33
C LEU A 301 -3.99 -0.47 15.54
N ARG A 302 -3.32 -0.79 14.44
CA ARG A 302 -2.21 -1.74 14.40
C ARG A 302 -1.00 -1.16 13.69
N GLY A 303 0.17 -1.64 14.04
CA GLY A 303 1.40 -1.23 13.38
C GLY A 303 2.54 -2.20 13.63
N VAL A 304 3.63 -2.00 12.89
CA VAL A 304 4.86 -2.79 13.05
C VAL A 304 5.81 -2.04 13.97
N VAL A 305 6.20 -2.67 15.06
CA VAL A 305 7.10 -2.11 16.09
C VAL A 305 8.33 -2.99 16.26
N LEU A 306 9.37 -2.48 16.92
CA LEU A 306 10.50 -3.31 17.34
C LEU A 306 10.01 -4.40 18.29
N GLN A 307 10.53 -5.60 18.16
CA GLN A 307 10.16 -6.72 19.01
C GLN A 307 10.42 -6.39 20.50
N GLY A 308 9.39 -6.59 21.32
CA GLY A 308 9.43 -6.25 22.74
C GLY A 308 9.26 -4.76 23.06
N ALA A 309 9.04 -3.90 22.07
CA ALA A 309 8.70 -2.50 22.34
C ALA A 309 7.30 -2.40 22.95
N ILE A 310 7.11 -1.42 23.84
CA ILE A 310 5.81 -1.09 24.42
C ILE A 310 5.32 0.20 23.73
N PRO A 311 4.44 0.10 22.73
CA PRO A 311 3.88 1.28 22.09
C PRO A 311 2.85 1.96 22.99
N SER A 312 2.60 3.24 22.76
CA SER A 312 1.57 4.03 23.40
C SER A 312 0.51 4.50 22.39
N ILE A 313 -0.66 4.87 22.91
CA ILE A 313 -1.75 5.42 22.10
C ILE A 313 -1.90 6.88 22.44
N GLU A 314 -1.95 7.73 21.42
CA GLU A 314 -2.35 9.13 21.53
C GLU A 314 -3.69 9.33 20.83
N ILE A 315 -4.61 10.03 21.49
CA ILE A 315 -5.93 10.38 20.95
C ILE A 315 -5.97 11.87 20.77
N ASP A 316 -6.27 12.31 19.56
CA ASP A 316 -6.43 13.70 19.18
C ASP A 316 -7.86 13.91 18.66
N LEU A 317 -8.69 14.57 19.45
CA LEU A 317 -10.07 14.92 19.10
C LEU A 317 -10.11 16.34 18.55
N GLY A 318 -10.79 16.53 17.43
CA GLY A 318 -10.96 17.85 16.81
C GLY A 318 -11.82 18.81 17.67
N SER A 319 -12.68 18.26 18.54
CA SER A 319 -13.51 19.03 19.49
C SER A 319 -13.89 18.16 20.67
N GLU A 320 -14.14 18.77 21.83
CA GLU A 320 -14.70 18.10 23.00
C GLU A 320 -16.23 18.10 23.02
N GLU A 321 -16.87 18.89 22.17
CA GLU A 321 -18.31 18.99 21.98
C GLU A 321 -18.63 19.12 20.49
N LEU A 322 -19.73 18.51 20.05
CA LEU A 322 -20.20 18.53 18.67
C LEU A 322 -21.51 19.30 18.55
N ASP A 323 -21.81 19.82 17.38
CA ASP A 323 -23.09 20.47 17.05
C ASP A 323 -24.00 19.51 16.27
N ALA A 324 -25.25 19.39 16.66
CA ALA A 324 -26.23 18.60 15.92
C ALA A 324 -26.62 19.30 14.59
N PRO A 325 -26.90 18.54 13.50
CA PRO A 325 -26.95 17.08 13.45
C PRO A 325 -25.57 16.45 13.27
N VAL A 326 -25.31 15.32 13.94
CA VAL A 326 -24.14 14.46 13.71
C VAL A 326 -24.58 13.23 12.93
N ILE A 327 -23.86 12.89 11.87
CA ILE A 327 -24.13 11.70 11.04
C ILE A 327 -23.14 10.61 11.41
N ARG A 328 -23.60 9.36 11.47
CA ARG A 328 -22.74 8.20 11.66
C ARG A 328 -21.60 8.21 10.64
N GLY A 329 -20.36 7.98 11.10
CA GLY A 329 -19.17 8.03 10.27
C GLY A 329 -18.55 9.42 10.12
N THR A 330 -19.16 10.49 10.71
CA THR A 330 -18.53 11.82 10.76
C THR A 330 -17.17 11.73 11.44
N PRO A 331 -16.08 12.25 10.83
CA PRO A 331 -14.77 12.28 11.46
C PRO A 331 -14.78 13.14 12.72
N LEU A 332 -14.28 12.61 13.83
CA LEU A 332 -14.23 13.27 15.14
C LEU A 332 -12.81 13.55 15.62
N GLY A 333 -11.81 12.89 15.01
CA GLY A 333 -10.42 12.98 15.39
C GLY A 333 -9.61 11.82 14.87
N VAL A 334 -8.47 11.57 15.49
CA VAL A 334 -7.57 10.48 15.13
C VAL A 334 -7.00 9.80 16.37
N ALA A 335 -6.76 8.49 16.28
CA ALA A 335 -5.97 7.74 17.24
C ALA A 335 -4.64 7.37 16.59
N ARG A 336 -3.52 7.65 17.28
CA ARG A 336 -2.17 7.37 16.82
C ARG A 336 -1.52 6.29 17.66
N LEU A 337 -0.86 5.36 17.00
CA LEU A 337 0.03 4.40 17.63
C LEU A 337 1.46 4.96 17.60
N ILE A 338 2.06 5.13 18.76
CA ILE A 338 3.41 5.71 18.90
C ILE A 338 4.36 4.64 19.45
N SER A 339 5.52 4.50 18.83
CA SER A 339 6.59 3.65 19.32
C SER A 339 7.94 4.32 19.05
N GLY A 340 8.81 4.39 20.07
CA GLY A 340 10.10 5.05 19.96
C GLY A 340 10.03 6.56 19.64
N GLY A 341 8.92 7.21 19.98
CA GLY A 341 8.69 8.64 19.68
C GLY A 341 8.19 8.92 18.26
N GLU A 342 7.90 7.89 17.46
CA GLU A 342 7.36 8.02 16.11
C GLU A 342 5.91 7.56 16.03
N VAL A 343 5.13 8.21 15.16
CA VAL A 343 3.80 7.74 14.76
C VAL A 343 3.96 6.56 13.81
N ILE A 344 3.58 5.37 14.28
CA ILE A 344 3.67 4.12 13.52
C ILE A 344 2.41 3.88 12.68
N ALA A 345 1.25 4.25 13.21
CA ALA A 345 -0.03 4.17 12.52
C ALA A 345 -0.97 5.26 13.01
N GLU A 346 -1.89 5.66 12.16
CA GLU A 346 -2.96 6.61 12.48
C GLU A 346 -4.29 6.08 11.93
N VAL A 347 -5.34 6.12 12.75
CA VAL A 347 -6.68 5.65 12.38
C VAL A 347 -7.70 6.73 12.74
N PRO A 348 -8.62 7.10 11.83
CA PRO A 348 -9.69 8.02 12.12
C PRO A 348 -10.60 7.53 13.25
N LEU A 349 -11.02 8.46 14.11
CA LEU A 349 -12.13 8.30 15.02
C LEU A 349 -13.38 8.86 14.37
N VAL A 350 -14.46 8.10 14.38
CA VAL A 350 -15.73 8.48 13.73
C VAL A 350 -16.90 8.34 14.68
N ALA A 351 -17.98 9.06 14.40
CA ALA A 351 -19.24 8.95 15.14
C ALA A 351 -19.88 7.56 14.92
N ASP A 352 -20.30 6.90 15.99
CA ASP A 352 -20.93 5.57 15.96
C ASP A 352 -22.42 5.59 15.59
N ALA A 353 -23.09 6.75 15.72
CA ALA A 353 -24.53 6.91 15.54
C ALA A 353 -24.90 8.24 14.90
N ASP A 354 -26.14 8.30 14.38
CA ASP A 354 -26.79 9.54 13.96
C ASP A 354 -27.39 10.22 15.19
N VAL A 355 -27.15 11.52 15.34
CA VAL A 355 -27.75 12.36 16.37
C VAL A 355 -28.43 13.54 15.67
N PRO A 356 -29.77 13.55 15.58
CA PRO A 356 -30.52 14.63 14.94
C PRO A 356 -30.47 15.92 15.78
N ARG A 357 -30.70 17.04 15.11
CA ARG A 357 -30.91 18.32 15.81
C ARG A 357 -32.26 18.32 16.51
N ASP A 358 -32.26 18.77 17.76
CA ASP A 358 -33.48 18.96 18.53
C ASP A 358 -34.07 20.34 18.18
N ASP A 359 -34.87 20.40 17.13
CA ASP A 359 -35.64 21.57 16.75
C ASP A 359 -37.00 21.58 17.49
N PHE A 360 -37.70 22.70 17.42
CA PHE A 360 -38.99 22.88 18.12
C PHE A 360 -40.02 21.77 17.78
N PRO A 361 -40.19 21.30 16.53
CA PRO A 361 -41.09 20.19 16.23
C PRO A 361 -40.68 18.88 16.91
N THR A 362 -39.37 18.53 16.87
CA THR A 362 -38.82 17.30 17.48
C THR A 362 -38.93 17.34 19.00
N HIS A 363 -38.66 18.51 19.59
CA HIS A 363 -38.78 18.72 21.03
C HIS A 363 -40.25 18.58 21.50
N TRP A 364 -41.18 19.15 20.72
CA TRP A 364 -42.60 19.06 21.00
C TRP A 364 -43.13 17.63 20.86
N GLN A 365 -42.71 16.90 19.84
CA GLN A 365 -43.07 15.51 19.67
C GLN A 365 -42.60 14.64 20.81
N ARG A 366 -41.39 14.84 21.32
CA ARG A 366 -40.82 14.10 22.47
C ARG A 366 -41.59 14.39 23.78
N ILE A 367 -41.98 15.64 24.01
CA ILE A 367 -42.84 16.02 25.15
C ILE A 367 -44.17 15.29 25.05
N TRP A 368 -44.77 15.26 23.86
CA TRP A 368 -46.06 14.61 23.62
C TRP A 368 -46.00 13.10 23.83
N GLU A 369 -44.98 12.45 23.31
CA GLU A 369 -44.74 11.02 23.46
C GLU A 369 -44.52 10.62 24.94
N ASN A 370 -43.71 11.39 25.66
CA ASN A 370 -43.49 11.18 27.10
C ASN A 370 -44.80 11.40 27.91
N TRP A 371 -45.63 12.34 27.50
CA TRP A 371 -46.91 12.61 28.18
C TRP A 371 -47.90 11.45 27.95
N LEU A 372 -47.97 10.92 26.76
CA LEU A 372 -48.79 9.73 26.44
C LEU A 372 -48.29 8.45 27.14
N MET A 373 -47.02 8.32 27.41
CA MET A 373 -46.46 7.19 28.16
C MET A 373 -46.83 7.25 29.65
N VAL A 374 -46.95 8.44 30.20
CA VAL A 374 -47.36 8.63 31.60
C VAL A 374 -48.84 8.29 31.80
N GLU A 375 -49.73 8.51 30.83
CA GLU A 375 -51.17 8.14 30.90
C GLU A 375 -51.38 6.61 30.83
N ASN A 376 -50.45 5.85 30.32
CA ASN A 376 -50.58 4.38 30.20
C ASN A 376 -49.84 3.58 31.30
N ALA A 377 -49.37 4.25 32.36
CA ALA A 377 -48.80 3.55 33.49
C ALA A 377 -49.94 2.86 34.28
N PRO A 378 -49.88 1.53 34.50
CA PRO A 378 -50.94 0.82 35.24
C PRO A 378 -51.00 1.37 36.67
N VAL A 379 -52.19 1.84 37.06
CA VAL A 379 -52.47 2.20 38.42
C VAL A 379 -52.34 0.95 39.28
N THR A 380 -51.26 0.80 40.00
CA THR A 380 -51.12 -0.23 41.03
C THR A 380 -51.99 0.17 42.19
N ASN A 381 -53.24 -0.36 42.25
CA ASN A 381 -54.07 -0.29 43.46
C ASN A 381 -53.36 -1.10 44.55
N GLY A 382 -52.80 -0.37 45.51
CA GLY A 382 -52.36 -0.95 46.79
C GLY A 382 -53.53 -1.48 47.57
N VAL A 383 -53.43 -2.74 47.95
CA VAL A 383 -54.19 -3.38 49.08
C VAL A 383 -53.13 -3.87 50.05
#